data_f46e0fdf5e012124c83737d073e99ad9
#
_entry.id   f46e0fdf5e012124c83737d073e99ad9
#
_cell.length_a   1.000
_cell.length_b   1.000
_cell.length_c   1.000
_cell.angle_alpha   90.00
_cell.angle_beta   90.00
_cell.angle_gamma   90.00
#
_symmetry.space_group_name_H-M   'P 1'
#
loop_
_entity.id
_entity.type
_entity.pdbx_description
1 polymer ?
#
loop_
_entity_poly.entity_id
_entity_poly.type
_entity_poly.pdbx_seq_one_letter_code
_entity_poly.pdbx_strand_id
1 'polypeptide(L)'
;MEIKWLSYVPMYIALCEEKSIAGAAKKLRCSNAHASRQLRQLEEILSVQLIQRTTRQFNLTYDGLRFYQQVKGLMDGAEQINEQVMESDRVAGHLRIAASASFGAALLNRALIEFRQLYPEVTFEVIFSETPLDLIESGFDVAFFFTNNPPEGYIGHHLRSLHCKPFAHKAYLSNKPSITTPEDLYQLDHIVYRNEELNLDTWHFHHMETKQEVSVALQSVLSFNLVQSMLEATLAGCGVAMLDEFALEKLNGEERSQLVPLLPEWQTDAILPLYILYPKREHLPKRTQAFIEHFKQQSF
;
A
#
# COMPACT_ATOMS: atom_id res chain seq x y z
N MET A 1 29.90 24.18 -12.68
CA MET A 1 29.75 24.26 -11.20
C MET A 1 30.12 22.91 -10.65
N GLU A 2 31.22 22.86 -9.89
CA GLU A 2 31.68 21.58 -9.33
C GLU A 2 30.95 21.31 -8.01
N ILE A 3 30.09 20.27 -7.97
CA ILE A 3 29.32 19.91 -6.78
C ILE A 3 30.18 18.92 -5.96
N LYS A 4 31.09 19.45 -5.14
CA LYS A 4 32.12 18.66 -4.41
C LYS A 4 31.53 17.57 -3.49
N TRP A 5 30.32 17.76 -2.96
CA TRP A 5 29.68 16.78 -2.05
C TRP A 5 29.08 15.60 -2.75
N LEU A 6 28.85 15.63 -4.08
CA LEU A 6 28.14 14.58 -4.81
C LEU A 6 28.84 13.22 -4.73
N SER A 7 30.18 13.20 -4.73
CA SER A 7 30.93 11.94 -4.61
C SER A 7 30.77 11.21 -3.28
N TYR A 8 30.25 11.89 -2.26
CA TYR A 8 30.03 11.31 -0.92
C TYR A 8 28.58 10.80 -0.72
N VAL A 9 27.67 11.11 -1.64
CA VAL A 9 26.26 10.75 -1.55
C VAL A 9 26.02 9.25 -1.44
N PRO A 10 26.65 8.36 -2.22
CA PRO A 10 26.43 6.92 -2.09
C PRO A 10 26.78 6.39 -0.70
N MET A 11 27.86 6.91 -0.10
CA MET A 11 28.25 6.55 1.27
C MET A 11 27.22 7.06 2.28
N TYR A 12 26.74 8.28 2.11
CA TYR A 12 25.76 8.87 3.02
C TYR A 12 24.43 8.11 2.99
N ILE A 13 23.94 7.77 1.81
CA ILE A 13 22.72 6.95 1.65
C ILE A 13 22.92 5.60 2.34
N ALA A 14 24.04 4.91 2.10
CA ALA A 14 24.31 3.64 2.76
C ALA A 14 24.35 3.76 4.29
N LEU A 15 24.90 4.86 4.83
CA LEU A 15 24.90 5.14 6.27
C LEU A 15 23.49 5.32 6.84
N CYS A 16 22.62 6.03 6.12
CA CYS A 16 21.23 6.25 6.53
C CYS A 16 20.42 4.96 6.55
N GLU A 17 20.58 4.11 5.55
CA GLU A 17 19.87 2.84 5.40
C GLU A 17 20.34 1.78 6.41
N GLU A 18 21.65 1.62 6.54
CA GLU A 18 22.25 0.61 7.43
C GLU A 18 22.28 1.05 8.91
N LYS A 19 22.03 2.32 9.18
CA LYS A 19 22.08 2.93 10.51
C LYS A 19 23.36 2.61 11.30
N SER A 20 24.44 2.34 10.56
CA SER A 20 25.75 2.00 11.14
C SER A 20 26.89 2.18 10.13
N ILE A 21 28.06 2.59 10.64
CA ILE A 21 29.27 2.71 9.81
C ILE A 21 29.72 1.35 9.29
N ALA A 22 29.62 0.31 10.13
CA ALA A 22 30.05 -1.03 9.75
C ALA A 22 29.13 -1.63 8.67
N GLY A 23 27.81 -1.41 8.76
CA GLY A 23 26.85 -1.82 7.73
C GLY A 23 27.11 -1.15 6.40
N ALA A 24 27.24 0.21 6.40
CA ALA A 24 27.51 0.96 5.20
C ALA A 24 28.86 0.59 4.55
N ALA A 25 29.91 0.40 5.36
CA ALA A 25 31.22 -0.04 4.88
C ALA A 25 31.15 -1.44 4.23
N LYS A 26 30.43 -2.37 4.85
CA LYS A 26 30.18 -3.70 4.28
C LYS A 26 29.42 -3.62 2.97
N LYS A 27 28.33 -2.83 2.92
CA LYS A 27 27.51 -2.63 1.73
C LYS A 27 28.31 -2.08 0.55
N LEU A 28 29.19 -1.10 0.81
CA LEU A 28 30.02 -0.45 -0.21
C LEU A 28 31.42 -1.08 -0.36
N ARG A 29 31.67 -2.23 0.26
CA ARG A 29 32.93 -2.99 0.18
C ARG A 29 34.16 -2.16 0.51
N CYS A 30 34.11 -1.35 1.55
CA CYS A 30 35.22 -0.49 1.99
C CYS A 30 35.50 -0.67 3.50
N SER A 31 36.53 0.01 4.02
CA SER A 31 36.84 -0.03 5.45
C SER A 31 35.97 0.93 6.26
N ASN A 32 35.73 0.62 7.54
CA ASN A 32 35.03 1.50 8.46
C ASN A 32 35.71 2.87 8.58
N ALA A 33 37.02 2.90 8.51
CA ALA A 33 37.82 4.15 8.54
C ALA A 33 37.54 5.01 7.29
N HIS A 34 37.39 4.40 6.14
CA HIS A 34 37.02 5.08 4.90
C HIS A 34 35.61 5.65 4.98
N ALA A 35 34.60 4.85 5.41
CA ALA A 35 33.24 5.30 5.58
C ALA A 35 33.12 6.49 6.55
N SER A 36 33.81 6.40 7.70
CA SER A 36 33.84 7.50 8.67
C SER A 36 34.51 8.79 8.14
N ARG A 37 35.55 8.65 7.32
CA ARG A 37 36.24 9.78 6.70
C ARG A 37 35.34 10.45 5.66
N GLN A 38 34.67 9.68 4.82
CA GLN A 38 33.75 10.21 3.81
C GLN A 38 32.59 11.00 4.44
N LEU A 39 31.99 10.47 5.50
CA LEU A 39 30.93 11.19 6.22
C LEU A 39 31.47 12.51 6.79
N ARG A 40 32.63 12.51 7.43
CA ARG A 40 33.22 13.74 7.98
C ARG A 40 33.50 14.79 6.90
N GLN A 41 34.07 14.37 5.77
CA GLN A 41 34.30 15.24 4.63
C GLN A 41 33.01 15.82 4.05
N LEU A 42 31.95 15.04 3.98
CA LEU A 42 30.66 15.54 3.56
C LEU A 42 30.11 16.61 4.51
N GLU A 43 30.15 16.35 5.82
CA GLU A 43 29.68 17.30 6.84
C GLU A 43 30.54 18.59 6.84
N GLU A 44 31.84 18.47 6.61
CA GLU A 44 32.73 19.61 6.45
C GLU A 44 32.42 20.46 5.21
N ILE A 45 32.19 19.82 4.06
CA ILE A 45 31.81 20.52 2.81
C ILE A 45 30.48 21.23 2.95
N LEU A 46 29.51 20.61 3.60
CA LEU A 46 28.17 21.17 3.80
C LEU A 46 28.13 22.15 5.00
N SER A 47 29.17 22.16 5.84
CA SER A 47 29.23 22.91 7.11
C SER A 47 28.03 22.59 8.04
N VAL A 48 27.51 21.36 7.98
CA VAL A 48 26.38 20.91 8.76
C VAL A 48 26.64 19.51 9.26
N GLN A 49 26.25 19.22 10.50
CA GLN A 49 26.26 17.87 11.04
C GLN A 49 25.03 17.14 10.59
N LEU A 50 25.20 16.03 9.85
CA LEU A 50 24.11 15.23 9.29
C LEU A 50 23.73 14.04 10.19
N ILE A 51 24.71 13.53 10.98
CA ILE A 51 24.50 12.37 11.85
C ILE A 51 24.95 12.72 13.28
N GLN A 52 24.02 12.54 14.23
CA GLN A 52 24.34 12.57 15.64
C GLN A 52 24.88 11.19 16.08
N ARG A 53 26.13 11.18 16.53
CA ARG A 53 26.76 9.99 17.07
C ARG A 53 26.74 10.04 18.60
N THR A 54 26.00 9.14 19.20
CA THR A 54 26.23 8.76 20.60
C THR A 54 26.83 7.36 20.59
N THR A 55 27.51 6.99 21.67
CA THR A 55 28.13 5.66 21.81
C THR A 55 27.14 4.51 21.73
N ARG A 56 25.82 4.78 21.67
CA ARG A 56 24.74 3.78 21.69
C ARG A 56 23.70 3.95 20.57
N GLN A 57 23.69 5.07 19.80
CA GLN A 57 22.66 5.31 18.80
C GLN A 57 23.21 6.06 17.58
N PHE A 58 22.75 5.66 16.40
CA PHE A 58 23.02 6.30 15.12
C PHE A 58 21.72 6.98 14.66
N ASN A 59 21.65 8.30 14.84
CA ASN A 59 20.48 9.09 14.49
C ASN A 59 20.82 10.18 13.48
N LEU A 60 19.93 10.43 12.54
CA LEU A 60 20.02 11.57 11.65
C LEU A 60 19.66 12.85 12.42
N THR A 61 20.34 13.96 12.09
CA THR A 61 19.87 15.29 12.45
C THR A 61 18.69 15.69 11.60
N TYR A 62 18.01 16.78 11.91
CA TYR A 62 16.96 17.33 11.04
C TYR A 62 17.50 17.65 9.64
N ASP A 63 18.67 18.31 9.56
CA ASP A 63 19.32 18.60 8.29
C ASP A 63 19.79 17.32 7.57
N GLY A 64 20.25 16.32 8.33
CA GLY A 64 20.57 15.00 7.81
C GLY A 64 19.38 14.32 7.14
N LEU A 65 18.21 14.33 7.79
CA LEU A 65 17.00 13.73 7.21
C LEU A 65 16.58 14.45 5.92
N ARG A 66 16.55 15.78 5.93
CA ARG A 66 16.23 16.57 4.73
C ARG A 66 17.22 16.32 3.59
N PHE A 67 18.52 16.33 3.90
CA PHE A 67 19.56 16.04 2.91
C PHE A 67 19.41 14.63 2.34
N TYR A 68 19.13 13.63 3.19
CA TYR A 68 18.88 12.25 2.75
C TYR A 68 17.75 12.16 1.73
N GLN A 69 16.60 12.77 2.03
CA GLN A 69 15.44 12.77 1.12
C GLN A 69 15.77 13.38 -0.24
N GLN A 70 16.48 14.52 -0.24
CA GLN A 70 16.85 15.20 -1.48
C GLN A 70 17.88 14.42 -2.31
N VAL A 71 18.93 13.90 -1.67
CA VAL A 71 19.97 13.16 -2.42
C VAL A 71 19.50 11.78 -2.87
N LYS A 72 18.56 11.16 -2.14
CA LYS A 72 17.94 9.91 -2.58
C LYS A 72 17.17 10.12 -3.87
N GLY A 73 16.31 11.14 -3.95
CA GLY A 73 15.60 11.48 -5.18
C GLY A 73 16.53 11.84 -6.35
N LEU A 74 17.66 12.50 -6.06
CA LEU A 74 18.69 12.79 -7.07
C LEU A 74 19.34 11.50 -7.61
N MET A 75 19.67 10.55 -6.75
CA MET A 75 20.28 9.28 -7.15
C MET A 75 19.30 8.40 -7.92
N ASP A 76 18.04 8.34 -7.47
CA ASP A 76 16.98 7.63 -8.19
C ASP A 76 16.80 8.23 -9.59
N GLY A 77 16.86 9.55 -9.74
CA GLY A 77 16.85 10.25 -11.02
C GLY A 77 18.08 9.95 -11.89
N ALA A 78 19.28 9.87 -11.28
CA ALA A 78 20.50 9.51 -12.00
C ALA A 78 20.50 8.06 -12.49
N GLU A 79 19.95 7.13 -11.69
CA GLU A 79 19.74 5.73 -12.10
C GLU A 79 18.75 5.65 -13.27
N GLN A 80 17.67 6.43 -13.23
CA GLN A 80 16.70 6.51 -14.34
C GLN A 80 17.36 7.03 -15.63
N ILE A 81 18.23 8.04 -15.54
CA ILE A 81 19.00 8.53 -16.70
C ILE A 81 19.93 7.43 -17.23
N ASN A 82 20.61 6.72 -16.36
CA ASN A 82 21.45 5.58 -16.77
C ASN A 82 20.64 4.46 -17.46
N GLU A 83 19.45 4.15 -16.95
CA GLU A 83 18.54 3.18 -17.57
C GLU A 83 17.99 3.66 -18.92
N GLN A 84 17.73 4.97 -19.07
CA GLN A 84 17.28 5.57 -20.33
C GLN A 84 18.39 5.64 -21.38
N VAL A 85 19.62 5.94 -20.97
CA VAL A 85 20.78 6.08 -21.86
C VAL A 85 21.36 4.72 -22.24
N MET A 86 21.30 3.75 -21.32
CA MET A 86 21.63 2.36 -21.64
C MET A 86 20.39 1.68 -22.23
N GLU A 87 19.98 1.99 -23.45
CA GLU A 87 18.93 1.27 -24.21
C GLU A 87 19.05 -0.28 -24.06
N SER A 88 18.90 -0.77 -22.85
CA SER A 88 18.79 -2.19 -22.64
C SER A 88 17.33 -2.57 -22.92
N ASP A 89 17.12 -3.32 -23.98
CA ASP A 89 15.84 -4.00 -24.26
C ASP A 89 15.41 -4.95 -23.11
N ARG A 90 16.16 -4.99 -22.03
CA ARG A 90 15.94 -5.87 -20.89
C ARG A 90 15.03 -5.25 -19.86
N VAL A 91 14.09 -6.07 -19.41
CA VAL A 91 13.24 -5.77 -18.25
C VAL A 91 14.00 -6.19 -16.99
N ALA A 92 14.66 -5.24 -16.33
CA ALA A 92 15.52 -5.48 -15.18
C ALA A 92 15.47 -4.31 -14.19
N GLY A 93 15.95 -4.53 -12.95
CA GLY A 93 16.07 -3.51 -11.91
C GLY A 93 15.07 -3.67 -10.79
N HIS A 94 14.93 -2.64 -9.95
CA HIS A 94 14.13 -2.68 -8.74
C HIS A 94 12.78 -1.98 -8.93
N LEU A 95 11.69 -2.63 -8.52
CA LEU A 95 10.33 -2.09 -8.50
C LEU A 95 9.85 -1.93 -7.07
N ARG A 96 9.47 -0.71 -6.71
CA ARG A 96 8.83 -0.39 -5.42
C ARG A 96 7.33 -0.26 -5.64
N ILE A 97 6.58 -1.09 -4.93
CA ILE A 97 5.13 -1.21 -5.09
C ILE A 97 4.45 -0.92 -3.76
N ALA A 98 3.43 -0.07 -3.77
CA ALA A 98 2.52 0.12 -2.64
C ALA A 98 1.16 -0.53 -2.95
N ALA A 99 0.53 -1.14 -1.96
CA ALA A 99 -0.78 -1.74 -2.14
C ALA A 99 -1.57 -1.81 -0.82
N SER A 100 -2.90 -1.88 -0.90
CA SER A 100 -3.69 -2.26 0.26
C SER A 100 -3.44 -3.72 0.63
N ALA A 101 -3.47 -4.04 1.91
CA ALA A 101 -3.15 -5.39 2.39
C ALA A 101 -4.14 -6.45 1.89
N SER A 102 -5.42 -6.12 1.83
CA SER A 102 -6.47 -7.02 1.34
C SER A 102 -6.23 -7.43 -0.13
N PHE A 103 -6.03 -6.45 -1.01
CA PHE A 103 -5.70 -6.67 -2.41
C PHE A 103 -4.37 -7.40 -2.58
N GLY A 104 -3.33 -6.95 -1.89
CA GLY A 104 -2.00 -7.53 -1.97
C GLY A 104 -1.99 -9.02 -1.67
N ALA A 105 -2.67 -9.41 -0.61
CA ALA A 105 -2.75 -10.81 -0.21
C ALA A 105 -3.66 -11.66 -1.13
N ALA A 106 -4.65 -11.07 -1.81
CA ALA A 106 -5.56 -11.80 -2.69
C ALA A 106 -4.96 -12.00 -4.09
N LEU A 107 -4.47 -10.96 -4.73
CA LEU A 107 -4.12 -10.96 -6.16
C LEU A 107 -2.68 -10.57 -6.46
N LEU A 108 -2.15 -9.52 -5.81
CA LEU A 108 -0.85 -8.96 -6.17
C LEU A 108 0.30 -9.96 -5.99
N ASN A 109 0.29 -10.73 -4.90
CA ASN A 109 1.35 -11.68 -4.61
C ASN A 109 1.53 -12.72 -5.74
N ARG A 110 0.43 -13.21 -6.32
CA ARG A 110 0.47 -14.14 -7.45
C ARG A 110 1.09 -13.49 -8.68
N ALA A 111 0.65 -12.28 -9.02
CA ALA A 111 1.18 -11.54 -10.16
C ALA A 111 2.68 -11.26 -10.04
N LEU A 112 3.14 -10.90 -8.82
CA LEU A 112 4.57 -10.69 -8.55
C LEU A 112 5.40 -11.95 -8.73
N ILE A 113 4.91 -13.10 -8.26
CA ILE A 113 5.58 -14.39 -8.41
C ILE A 113 5.70 -14.77 -9.89
N GLU A 114 4.60 -14.66 -10.63
CA GLU A 114 4.57 -14.97 -12.07
C GLU A 114 5.48 -14.01 -12.86
N PHE A 115 5.43 -12.71 -12.58
CA PHE A 115 6.29 -11.72 -13.22
C PHE A 115 7.78 -11.99 -12.92
N ARG A 116 8.11 -12.35 -11.67
CA ARG A 116 9.49 -12.68 -11.28
C ARG A 116 10.04 -13.90 -12.00
N GLN A 117 9.18 -14.87 -12.36
CA GLN A 117 9.57 -16.02 -13.15
C GLN A 117 9.87 -15.63 -14.61
N LEU A 118 9.10 -14.69 -15.18
CA LEU A 118 9.31 -14.19 -16.54
C LEU A 118 10.54 -13.27 -16.63
N TYR A 119 10.77 -12.47 -15.61
CA TYR A 119 11.83 -11.46 -15.56
C TYR A 119 12.73 -11.64 -14.32
N PRO A 120 13.66 -12.59 -14.35
CA PRO A 120 14.50 -12.92 -13.19
C PRO A 120 15.42 -11.80 -12.71
N GLU A 121 15.69 -10.80 -13.52
CA GLU A 121 16.53 -9.65 -13.18
C GLU A 121 15.74 -8.52 -12.47
N VAL A 122 14.41 -8.67 -12.32
CA VAL A 122 13.58 -7.72 -11.59
C VAL A 122 13.49 -8.13 -10.12
N THR A 123 13.70 -7.17 -9.23
CA THR A 123 13.50 -7.32 -7.79
C THR A 123 12.36 -6.43 -7.32
N PHE A 124 11.70 -6.79 -6.22
CA PHE A 124 10.55 -6.08 -5.70
C PHE A 124 10.74 -5.68 -4.24
N GLU A 125 10.29 -4.48 -3.91
CA GLU A 125 9.94 -4.08 -2.55
C GLU A 125 8.44 -3.77 -2.54
N VAL A 126 7.67 -4.47 -1.70
CA VAL A 126 6.23 -4.27 -1.60
C VAL A 126 5.89 -3.77 -0.22
N ILE A 127 5.23 -2.63 -0.16
CA ILE A 127 4.77 -2.03 1.10
C ILE A 127 3.24 -2.08 1.11
N PHE A 128 2.69 -2.71 2.12
CA PHE A 128 1.25 -2.70 2.36
C PHE A 128 0.87 -1.55 3.26
N SER A 129 -0.11 -0.77 2.83
CA SER A 129 -0.67 0.35 3.59
C SER A 129 -2.17 0.42 3.38
N GLU A 130 -2.91 0.72 4.43
CA GLU A 130 -4.35 0.96 4.37
C GLU A 130 -4.69 2.45 4.14
N THR A 131 -3.69 3.32 4.16
CA THR A 131 -3.83 4.73 3.78
C THR A 131 -3.10 4.99 2.46
N PRO A 132 -3.66 5.82 1.57
CA PRO A 132 -2.97 6.23 0.35
C PRO A 132 -1.62 6.86 0.69
N LEU A 133 -0.58 6.41 0.00
CA LEU A 133 0.78 6.94 0.14
C LEU A 133 1.04 7.91 -1.01
N ASP A 134 1.74 9.01 -0.74
CA ASP A 134 2.32 9.82 -1.81
C ASP A 134 3.42 9.02 -2.51
N LEU A 135 3.11 8.51 -3.71
CA LEU A 135 4.00 7.64 -4.46
C LEU A 135 5.26 8.38 -4.94
N ILE A 136 5.13 9.67 -5.24
CA ILE A 136 6.24 10.50 -5.75
C ILE A 136 7.19 10.79 -4.60
N GLU A 137 6.68 11.29 -3.48
CA GLU A 137 7.49 11.62 -2.31
C GLU A 137 8.12 10.37 -1.69
N SER A 138 7.37 9.27 -1.67
CA SER A 138 7.82 7.98 -1.13
C SER A 138 8.65 7.15 -2.11
N GLY A 139 8.77 7.57 -3.39
CA GLY A 139 9.57 6.89 -4.40
C GLY A 139 9.01 5.53 -4.85
N PHE A 140 7.69 5.35 -4.87
CA PHE A 140 7.06 4.16 -5.44
C PHE A 140 6.92 4.25 -6.95
N ASP A 141 7.09 3.13 -7.64
CA ASP A 141 6.93 3.02 -9.09
C ASP A 141 5.47 2.75 -9.48
N VAL A 142 4.79 1.92 -8.68
CA VAL A 142 3.38 1.50 -8.92
C VAL A 142 2.67 1.40 -7.59
N ALA A 143 1.38 1.70 -7.59
CA ALA A 143 0.52 1.43 -6.45
C ALA A 143 -0.82 0.82 -6.84
N PHE A 144 -1.41 0.09 -5.93
CA PHE A 144 -2.74 -0.51 -6.04
C PHE A 144 -3.58 -0.06 -4.85
N PHE A 145 -4.46 0.91 -5.09
CA PHE A 145 -5.31 1.46 -4.05
C PHE A 145 -6.76 1.55 -4.49
N PHE A 146 -7.63 1.48 -3.49
CA PHE A 146 -9.03 1.81 -3.64
C PHE A 146 -9.20 3.33 -3.55
N THR A 147 -9.75 3.94 -4.59
CA THR A 147 -10.00 5.38 -4.61
C THR A 147 -11.10 5.72 -5.61
N ASN A 148 -11.93 6.70 -5.26
CA ASN A 148 -12.91 7.25 -6.20
C ASN A 148 -12.29 8.28 -7.15
N ASN A 149 -11.18 8.90 -6.75
CA ASN A 149 -10.52 9.95 -7.50
C ASN A 149 -8.99 9.72 -7.45
N PRO A 150 -8.38 9.20 -8.52
CA PRO A 150 -6.93 9.14 -8.62
C PRO A 150 -6.32 10.53 -8.40
N PRO A 151 -5.27 10.66 -7.57
CA PRO A 151 -4.65 11.95 -7.28
C PRO A 151 -4.07 12.62 -8.54
N GLU A 152 -3.98 13.95 -8.54
CA GLU A 152 -3.30 14.68 -9.60
C GLU A 152 -1.81 14.28 -9.67
N GLY A 153 -1.25 14.28 -10.88
CA GLY A 153 0.15 13.87 -11.09
C GLY A 153 0.36 12.36 -11.28
N TYR A 154 -0.70 11.57 -11.18
CA TYR A 154 -0.66 10.12 -11.41
C TYR A 154 -1.48 9.73 -12.64
N ILE A 155 -1.10 8.61 -13.24
CA ILE A 155 -1.93 7.90 -14.21
C ILE A 155 -2.64 6.79 -13.44
N GLY A 156 -3.98 6.81 -13.50
CA GLY A 156 -4.82 5.80 -12.88
C GLY A 156 -5.50 4.94 -13.95
N HIS A 157 -5.33 3.62 -13.86
CA HIS A 157 -6.14 2.67 -14.60
C HIS A 157 -7.07 1.96 -13.66
N HIS A 158 -8.37 2.09 -13.89
CA HIS A 158 -9.38 1.33 -13.18
C HIS A 158 -9.23 -0.16 -13.53
N LEU A 159 -9.10 -1.01 -12.52
CA LEU A 159 -8.98 -2.46 -12.68
C LEU A 159 -10.35 -3.13 -12.53
N ARG A 160 -10.97 -2.92 -11.39
CA ARG A 160 -12.34 -3.40 -11.09
C ARG A 160 -12.93 -2.60 -9.93
N SER A 161 -14.23 -2.72 -9.75
CA SER A 161 -14.92 -2.18 -8.58
C SER A 161 -15.42 -3.32 -7.72
N LEU A 162 -15.12 -3.28 -6.42
CA LEU A 162 -15.63 -4.23 -5.45
C LEU A 162 -16.92 -3.70 -4.86
N HIS A 163 -17.91 -4.57 -4.78
CA HIS A 163 -19.18 -4.27 -4.12
C HIS A 163 -19.16 -4.89 -2.73
N CYS A 164 -19.22 -4.03 -1.71
CA CYS A 164 -19.29 -4.49 -0.34
C CYS A 164 -20.73 -4.77 0.05
N LYS A 165 -20.94 -5.82 0.86
CA LYS A 165 -22.24 -6.20 1.40
C LYS A 165 -22.14 -6.47 2.90
N PRO A 166 -23.21 -6.27 3.66
CA PRO A 166 -23.22 -6.65 5.06
C PRO A 166 -23.29 -8.17 5.22
N PHE A 167 -22.36 -8.71 6.01
CA PHE A 167 -22.32 -10.13 6.36
C PHE A 167 -22.34 -10.33 7.87
N ALA A 168 -22.97 -11.42 8.31
CA ALA A 168 -22.91 -11.86 9.69
C ALA A 168 -22.78 -13.39 9.76
N HIS A 169 -22.29 -13.90 10.90
CA HIS A 169 -22.21 -15.33 11.14
C HIS A 169 -23.59 -15.92 11.47
N LYS A 170 -23.94 -17.11 10.96
CA LYS A 170 -25.21 -17.78 11.18
C LYS A 170 -25.58 -17.93 12.65
N ALA A 171 -24.61 -18.34 13.48
CA ALA A 171 -24.84 -18.53 14.91
C ALA A 171 -25.14 -17.21 15.63
N TYR A 172 -24.55 -16.08 15.20
CA TYR A 172 -24.88 -14.76 15.72
C TYR A 172 -26.32 -14.37 15.42
N LEU A 173 -26.79 -14.67 14.21
CA LEU A 173 -28.14 -14.33 13.77
C LEU A 173 -29.23 -15.24 14.38
N SER A 174 -28.89 -16.44 14.88
CA SER A 174 -29.88 -17.42 15.37
C SER A 174 -30.77 -16.90 16.50
N ASN A 175 -30.27 -15.94 17.29
CA ASN A 175 -30.99 -15.32 18.40
C ASN A 175 -31.40 -13.86 18.12
N LYS A 176 -31.32 -13.42 16.87
CA LYS A 176 -31.68 -12.05 16.47
C LYS A 176 -32.98 -12.06 15.67
N PRO A 177 -33.73 -10.95 15.65
CA PRO A 177 -34.90 -10.80 14.76
C PRO A 177 -34.51 -10.97 13.28
N SER A 178 -35.51 -11.18 12.44
CA SER A 178 -35.32 -11.20 11.00
C SER A 178 -34.84 -9.83 10.51
N ILE A 179 -33.85 -9.80 9.65
CA ILE A 179 -33.26 -8.58 9.07
C ILE A 179 -33.75 -8.48 7.63
N THR A 180 -34.69 -7.59 7.37
CA THR A 180 -35.33 -7.41 6.06
C THR A 180 -35.18 -6.01 5.50
N THR A 181 -35.01 -5.02 6.37
CA THR A 181 -34.79 -3.63 5.99
C THR A 181 -33.48 -3.12 6.58
N PRO A 182 -32.86 -2.07 6.01
CA PRO A 182 -31.66 -1.48 6.58
C PRO A 182 -31.79 -1.02 8.02
N GLU A 183 -32.97 -0.55 8.42
CA GLU A 183 -33.26 -0.12 9.78
C GLU A 183 -33.19 -1.27 10.80
N ASP A 184 -33.41 -2.50 10.38
CA ASP A 184 -33.27 -3.67 11.26
C ASP A 184 -31.82 -3.85 11.74
N LEU A 185 -30.84 -3.29 11.02
CA LEU A 185 -29.43 -3.31 11.43
C LEU A 185 -29.22 -2.61 12.78
N TYR A 186 -30.06 -1.63 13.19
CA TYR A 186 -29.94 -1.00 14.51
C TYR A 186 -30.04 -1.99 15.69
N GLN A 187 -30.54 -3.19 15.44
CA GLN A 187 -30.68 -4.25 16.45
C GLN A 187 -29.43 -5.15 16.54
N LEU A 188 -28.44 -4.90 15.72
CA LEU A 188 -27.21 -5.71 15.62
C LEU A 188 -26.00 -4.97 16.17
N ASP A 189 -24.99 -5.73 16.51
CA ASP A 189 -23.66 -5.22 16.83
C ASP A 189 -22.89 -4.99 15.52
N HIS A 190 -22.19 -3.85 15.40
CA HIS A 190 -21.52 -3.49 14.15
C HIS A 190 -20.00 -3.54 14.28
N ILE A 191 -19.35 -4.13 13.28
CA ILE A 191 -17.92 -4.15 13.10
C ILE A 191 -17.61 -3.19 11.94
N VAL A 192 -16.96 -2.06 12.23
CA VAL A 192 -16.78 -0.98 11.26
C VAL A 192 -15.32 -0.82 10.85
N TYR A 193 -15.13 -0.40 9.61
CA TYR A 193 -13.82 0.04 9.15
C TYR A 193 -13.55 1.45 9.63
N ARG A 194 -12.38 1.66 10.24
CA ARG A 194 -11.92 2.97 10.68
C ARG A 194 -10.41 3.06 10.61
N ASN A 195 -9.90 4.11 9.98
CA ASN A 195 -8.49 4.50 10.04
C ASN A 195 -8.38 6.00 10.40
N GLU A 196 -7.20 6.60 10.29
CA GLU A 196 -6.95 8.01 10.64
C GLU A 196 -7.72 9.00 9.75
N GLU A 197 -8.02 8.63 8.51
CA GLU A 197 -8.64 9.49 7.51
C GLU A 197 -10.12 9.14 7.25
N LEU A 198 -10.51 7.90 7.50
CA LEU A 198 -11.79 7.36 7.10
C LEU A 198 -12.49 6.66 8.27
N ASN A 199 -13.75 7.04 8.51
CA ASN A 199 -14.64 6.38 9.45
C ASN A 199 -15.93 5.98 8.74
N LEU A 200 -16.12 4.66 8.54
CA LEU A 200 -17.30 4.12 7.86
C LEU A 200 -18.37 3.68 8.86
N ASP A 201 -18.85 4.62 9.68
CA ASP A 201 -19.89 4.40 10.68
C ASP A 201 -21.32 4.71 10.20
N THR A 202 -21.47 5.00 8.93
CA THR A 202 -22.78 5.17 8.27
C THR A 202 -22.81 4.36 6.99
N TRP A 203 -23.81 3.50 6.86
CA TRP A 203 -24.01 2.70 5.65
C TRP A 203 -25.21 3.22 4.89
N HIS A 204 -25.06 3.36 3.57
CA HIS A 204 -26.10 3.82 2.67
C HIS A 204 -26.58 2.66 1.81
N PHE A 205 -27.90 2.53 1.72
CA PHE A 205 -28.56 1.46 0.99
C PHE A 205 -29.58 2.04 0.02
N HIS A 206 -29.76 1.39 -1.11
CA HIS A 206 -30.86 1.64 -2.03
C HIS A 206 -31.55 0.34 -2.41
N HIS A 207 -32.85 0.33 -2.36
CA HIS A 207 -33.65 -0.84 -2.73
C HIS A 207 -33.63 -1.04 -4.24
N MET A 208 -33.34 -2.27 -4.71
CA MET A 208 -33.13 -2.54 -6.13
C MET A 208 -34.35 -2.24 -7.00
N GLU A 209 -35.54 -2.52 -6.52
CA GLU A 209 -36.78 -2.30 -7.26
C GLU A 209 -37.40 -0.93 -7.02
N THR A 210 -37.62 -0.57 -5.75
CA THR A 210 -38.37 0.66 -5.39
C THR A 210 -37.55 1.93 -5.46
N LYS A 211 -36.20 1.82 -5.54
CA LYS A 211 -35.26 2.95 -5.49
C LYS A 211 -35.32 3.74 -4.20
N GLN A 212 -35.90 3.18 -3.15
CA GLN A 212 -35.87 3.79 -1.81
C GLN A 212 -34.43 3.85 -1.31
N GLU A 213 -34.06 4.97 -0.74
CA GLU A 213 -32.74 5.18 -0.13
C GLU A 213 -32.87 5.22 1.39
N VAL A 214 -31.95 4.55 2.08
CA VAL A 214 -31.92 4.48 3.54
C VAL A 214 -30.48 4.59 4.00
N SER A 215 -30.24 5.41 5.02
CA SER A 215 -28.94 5.56 5.68
C SER A 215 -29.03 5.07 7.12
N VAL A 216 -28.11 4.21 7.52
CA VAL A 216 -28.05 3.63 8.85
C VAL A 216 -26.77 4.09 9.55
N ALA A 217 -26.92 4.88 10.61
CA ALA A 217 -25.81 5.23 11.48
C ALA A 217 -25.52 4.07 12.45
N LEU A 218 -24.30 3.59 12.47
CA LEU A 218 -23.91 2.37 13.16
C LEU A 218 -23.39 2.64 14.57
N GLN A 219 -23.74 1.77 15.49
CA GLN A 219 -23.11 1.70 16.79
C GLN A 219 -22.02 0.63 16.79
N SER A 220 -20.77 1.04 16.58
CA SER A 220 -19.69 0.07 16.46
C SER A 220 -19.30 -0.52 17.82
N VAL A 221 -19.25 -1.83 17.91
CA VAL A 221 -18.68 -2.57 19.05
C VAL A 221 -17.20 -2.87 18.83
N LEU A 222 -16.79 -3.00 17.57
CA LEU A 222 -15.41 -3.19 17.15
C LEU A 222 -15.12 -2.30 15.94
N SER A 223 -13.93 -1.73 15.90
CA SER A 223 -13.45 -0.99 14.74
C SER A 223 -12.02 -1.40 14.39
N PHE A 224 -11.77 -1.58 13.11
CA PHE A 224 -10.48 -2.00 12.58
C PHE A 224 -10.14 -1.16 11.33
N ASN A 225 -8.85 -1.02 11.09
CA ASN A 225 -8.34 -0.48 9.83
C ASN A 225 -7.90 -1.59 8.86
N LEU A 226 -8.22 -2.83 9.16
CA LEU A 226 -7.84 -3.99 8.35
C LEU A 226 -9.08 -4.87 8.13
N VAL A 227 -9.46 -5.06 6.86
CA VAL A 227 -10.64 -5.85 6.46
C VAL A 227 -10.51 -7.31 6.91
N GLN A 228 -9.30 -7.87 6.94
CA GLN A 228 -9.06 -9.22 7.44
C GLN A 228 -9.47 -9.37 8.90
N SER A 229 -9.19 -8.38 9.75
CA SER A 229 -9.62 -8.41 11.17
C SER A 229 -11.14 -8.26 11.32
N MET A 230 -11.78 -7.49 10.44
CA MET A 230 -13.24 -7.41 10.39
C MET A 230 -13.84 -8.77 10.03
N LEU A 231 -13.28 -9.45 9.03
CA LEU A 231 -13.70 -10.79 8.63
C LEU A 231 -13.57 -11.80 9.77
N GLU A 232 -12.42 -11.82 10.47
CA GLU A 232 -12.18 -12.71 11.60
C GLU A 232 -13.18 -12.47 12.74
N ALA A 233 -13.46 -11.20 13.07
CA ALA A 233 -14.44 -10.85 14.09
C ALA A 233 -15.87 -11.26 13.65
N THR A 234 -16.19 -11.14 12.37
CA THR A 234 -17.49 -11.58 11.82
C THR A 234 -17.64 -13.09 11.89
N LEU A 235 -16.61 -13.86 11.53
CA LEU A 235 -16.57 -15.31 11.67
C LEU A 235 -16.69 -15.78 13.11
N ALA A 236 -16.11 -15.00 14.04
CA ALA A 236 -16.27 -15.27 15.48
C ALA A 236 -17.66 -14.92 16.03
N GLY A 237 -18.56 -14.37 15.19
CA GLY A 237 -19.91 -14.01 15.63
C GLY A 237 -19.99 -12.73 16.46
N CYS A 238 -19.03 -11.82 16.33
CA CYS A 238 -19.02 -10.56 17.09
C CYS A 238 -20.00 -9.50 16.56
N GLY A 239 -20.62 -9.73 15.39
CA GLY A 239 -21.56 -8.78 14.81
C GLY A 239 -21.65 -8.85 13.30
N VAL A 240 -22.12 -7.75 12.69
CA VAL A 240 -22.23 -7.56 11.25
C VAL A 240 -21.13 -6.65 10.73
N ALA A 241 -20.49 -7.01 9.62
CA ALA A 241 -19.48 -6.21 8.95
C ALA A 241 -19.81 -6.02 7.46
N MET A 242 -19.39 -4.88 6.90
CA MET A 242 -19.36 -4.65 5.46
C MET A 242 -18.11 -5.32 4.89
N LEU A 243 -18.26 -6.35 4.07
CA LEU A 243 -17.17 -7.13 3.50
C LEU A 243 -17.24 -7.12 1.98
N ASP A 244 -16.08 -7.11 1.35
CA ASP A 244 -15.90 -7.22 -0.10
C ASP A 244 -15.63 -8.66 -0.55
N GLU A 245 -15.57 -8.86 -1.87
CA GLU A 245 -15.32 -10.17 -2.47
C GLU A 245 -13.93 -10.72 -2.13
N PHE A 246 -12.88 -9.88 -2.06
CA PHE A 246 -11.53 -10.33 -1.75
C PHE A 246 -11.39 -10.87 -0.33
N ALA A 247 -12.12 -10.27 0.61
CA ALA A 247 -12.16 -10.79 1.97
C ALA A 247 -12.72 -12.22 2.00
N LEU A 248 -13.70 -12.49 1.14
CA LEU A 248 -14.42 -13.76 1.12
C LEU A 248 -13.75 -14.85 0.26
N GLU A 249 -12.92 -14.50 -0.71
CA GLU A 249 -12.23 -15.46 -1.60
C GLU A 249 -11.24 -16.37 -0.86
N LYS A 250 -10.70 -15.90 0.27
CA LYS A 250 -9.73 -16.67 1.06
C LYS A 250 -10.35 -17.69 2.00
N LEU A 251 -11.65 -17.64 2.19
CA LEU A 251 -12.36 -18.54 3.08
C LEU A 251 -12.43 -19.95 2.47
N ASN A 252 -12.20 -20.95 3.29
CA ASN A 252 -12.53 -22.31 2.93
C ASN A 252 -14.07 -22.50 2.84
N GLY A 253 -14.49 -23.62 2.27
CA GLY A 253 -15.93 -23.89 2.04
C GLY A 253 -16.76 -23.91 3.33
N GLU A 254 -16.20 -24.35 4.43
CA GLU A 254 -16.87 -24.39 5.74
C GLU A 254 -17.06 -22.97 6.28
N GLU A 255 -16.00 -22.18 6.38
CA GLU A 255 -16.05 -20.78 6.83
C GLU A 255 -17.01 -19.94 5.97
N ARG A 256 -16.91 -20.08 4.64
CA ARG A 256 -17.79 -19.38 3.70
C ARG A 256 -19.26 -19.73 3.94
N SER A 257 -19.56 -20.98 4.22
CA SER A 257 -20.92 -21.44 4.50
C SER A 257 -21.52 -20.90 5.81
N GLN A 258 -20.68 -20.43 6.73
CA GLN A 258 -21.13 -19.84 8.00
C GLN A 258 -21.51 -18.36 7.89
N LEU A 259 -21.06 -17.68 6.83
CA LEU A 259 -21.40 -16.28 6.60
C LEU A 259 -22.65 -16.14 5.75
N VAL A 260 -23.55 -15.29 6.21
CA VAL A 260 -24.83 -14.97 5.53
C VAL A 260 -24.77 -13.51 5.07
N PRO A 261 -24.97 -13.24 3.78
CA PRO A 261 -25.22 -11.88 3.33
C PRO A 261 -26.59 -11.42 3.83
N LEU A 262 -26.64 -10.21 4.34
CA LEU A 262 -27.87 -9.57 4.79
C LEU A 262 -28.44 -8.67 3.70
N LEU A 263 -29.74 -8.38 3.77
CA LEU A 263 -30.44 -7.43 2.92
C LEU A 263 -30.28 -7.72 1.41
N PRO A 264 -30.70 -8.91 0.93
CA PRO A 264 -30.46 -9.31 -0.46
C PRO A 264 -31.17 -8.44 -1.50
N GLU A 265 -32.24 -7.71 -1.12
CA GLU A 265 -32.98 -6.81 -2.00
C GLU A 265 -32.44 -5.39 -2.03
N TRP A 266 -31.39 -5.12 -1.22
CA TRP A 266 -30.75 -3.83 -1.08
C TRP A 266 -29.32 -3.88 -1.62
N GLN A 267 -28.94 -2.84 -2.33
CA GLN A 267 -27.55 -2.56 -2.71
C GLN A 267 -26.96 -1.50 -1.79
N THR A 268 -25.66 -1.55 -1.61
CA THR A 268 -24.93 -0.54 -0.85
C THR A 268 -24.22 0.41 -1.80
N ASP A 269 -24.01 1.66 -1.37
CA ASP A 269 -23.14 2.61 -2.07
C ASP A 269 -21.65 2.33 -1.79
N ALA A 270 -21.35 1.32 -0.97
CA ALA A 270 -20.00 0.91 -0.65
C ALA A 270 -19.38 0.17 -1.85
N ILE A 271 -19.01 0.96 -2.86
CA ILE A 271 -18.29 0.51 -4.04
C ILE A 271 -16.85 1.00 -3.90
N LEU A 272 -15.91 0.08 -3.98
CA LEU A 272 -14.49 0.33 -3.85
C LEU A 272 -13.81 0.16 -5.22
N PRO A 273 -13.64 1.24 -6.01
CA PRO A 273 -12.93 1.16 -7.28
C PRO A 273 -11.44 0.96 -7.02
N LEU A 274 -10.90 -0.15 -7.50
CA LEU A 274 -9.49 -0.47 -7.44
C LEU A 274 -8.77 0.09 -8.66
N TYR A 275 -7.73 0.83 -8.41
CA TYR A 275 -6.86 1.40 -9.45
C TYR A 275 -5.45 0.89 -9.33
N ILE A 276 -4.80 0.71 -10.49
CA ILE A 276 -3.37 0.75 -10.60
C ILE A 276 -2.95 2.19 -10.85
N LEU A 277 -2.09 2.72 -10.00
CA LEU A 277 -1.61 4.10 -10.03
C LEU A 277 -0.11 4.12 -10.25
N TYR A 278 0.36 5.04 -11.07
CA TYR A 278 1.79 5.30 -11.22
C TYR A 278 2.04 6.76 -11.58
N PRO A 279 3.19 7.34 -11.21
CA PRO A 279 3.49 8.74 -11.49
C PRO A 279 3.43 9.05 -12.99
N LYS A 280 2.83 10.18 -13.33
CA LYS A 280 2.84 10.69 -14.71
C LYS A 280 4.25 11.12 -15.07
N ARG A 281 4.94 10.34 -15.90
CA ARG A 281 6.30 10.60 -16.38
C ARG A 281 6.31 10.50 -17.89
N GLU A 282 7.16 11.31 -18.56
CA GLU A 282 7.35 11.22 -20.02
C GLU A 282 7.86 9.84 -20.45
N HIS A 283 8.71 9.24 -19.60
CA HIS A 283 9.27 7.93 -19.86
C HIS A 283 9.19 7.06 -18.58
N LEU A 284 8.35 6.04 -18.63
CA LEU A 284 8.33 5.01 -17.60
C LEU A 284 9.45 3.99 -17.85
N PRO A 285 10.17 3.54 -16.81
CA PRO A 285 11.13 2.45 -16.95
C PRO A 285 10.47 1.21 -17.58
N LYS A 286 11.21 0.50 -18.44
CA LYS A 286 10.68 -0.72 -19.12
C LYS A 286 10.15 -1.76 -18.14
N ARG A 287 10.79 -1.94 -16.98
CA ARG A 287 10.31 -2.83 -15.92
C ARG A 287 8.93 -2.45 -15.40
N THR A 288 8.70 -1.14 -15.21
CA THR A 288 7.40 -0.62 -14.74
C THR A 288 6.32 -0.81 -15.80
N GLN A 289 6.62 -0.49 -17.06
CA GLN A 289 5.70 -0.72 -18.19
C GLN A 289 5.33 -2.20 -18.32
N ALA A 290 6.34 -3.08 -18.36
CA ALA A 290 6.15 -4.51 -18.49
C ALA A 290 5.33 -5.09 -17.32
N PHE A 291 5.57 -4.61 -16.10
CA PHE A 291 4.80 -5.05 -14.94
C PHE A 291 3.34 -4.61 -15.01
N ILE A 292 3.07 -3.35 -15.40
CA ILE A 292 1.72 -2.84 -15.57
C ILE A 292 0.98 -3.63 -16.67
N GLU A 293 1.64 -3.91 -17.79
CA GLU A 293 1.05 -4.68 -18.90
C GLU A 293 0.78 -6.12 -18.48
N HIS A 294 1.74 -6.77 -17.82
CA HIS A 294 1.57 -8.13 -17.29
C HIS A 294 0.37 -8.19 -16.33
N PHE A 295 0.27 -7.23 -15.42
CA PHE A 295 -0.82 -7.18 -14.45
C PHE A 295 -2.17 -6.97 -15.13
N LYS A 296 -2.26 -6.08 -16.13
CA LYS A 296 -3.51 -5.83 -16.89
C LYS A 296 -4.01 -7.02 -17.72
N GLN A 297 -3.10 -7.91 -18.11
CA GLN A 297 -3.46 -9.10 -18.89
C GLN A 297 -4.01 -10.23 -18.02
N GLN A 298 -3.84 -10.15 -16.70
CA GLN A 298 -4.44 -11.11 -15.80
C GLN A 298 -5.94 -10.84 -15.68
N SER A 299 -6.73 -11.89 -15.92
CA SER A 299 -8.20 -11.83 -15.71
C SER A 299 -8.47 -11.94 -14.21
N PHE A 300 -9.04 -10.87 -13.63
CA PHE A 300 -9.42 -10.79 -12.23
C PHE A 300 -10.94 -10.89 -12.08
#